data_a82ded1af52ae130f69e2a9c4566897e
#
_entry.id   a82ded1af52ae130f69e2a9c4566897e
#
_cell.length_a   1.000
_cell.length_b   1.000
_cell.length_c   1.000
_cell.angle_alpha   90.00
_cell.angle_beta   90.00
_cell.angle_gamma   90.00
#
_symmetry.space_group_name_H-M   'P 1'
#
loop_
_entity.id
_entity.type
_entity.pdbx_description
1 polymer ?
#
loop_
_entity_poly.entity_id
_entity_poly.type
_entity_poly.pdbx_seq_one_letter_code
_entity_poly.pdbx_strand_id
1 'polypeptide(L)'
;MSKKILIVAGDAVEALEVYYPYYRCLEQGYETDIAAPTKKTIHTVVHDFEAWETYTEKKGYGLAATLSFAEVDPNQYDGLIIPGGRAPEYIRLHPDYGRILRPFFENNKPIMIVCHGGISLAPVKDLIQGRSMTAYTACKPDIEALGATYVENHVHVDGNLISGHAWNNLPDLMREFIQQVEKR
;
A
#
# COMPACT_ATOMS: atom_id res chain seq x y z
N MET A 1 0.11 0.04 -24.73
CA MET A 1 1.26 -0.44 -23.92
C MET A 1 0.70 -1.06 -22.66
N SER A 2 1.34 -2.09 -22.10
CA SER A 2 0.94 -2.66 -20.80
C SER A 2 1.08 -1.62 -19.70
N LYS A 3 0.14 -1.56 -18.76
CA LYS A 3 0.25 -0.70 -17.57
C LYS A 3 1.32 -1.24 -16.64
N LYS A 4 1.99 -0.37 -15.92
CA LYS A 4 3.05 -0.74 -14.98
C LYS A 4 2.69 -0.31 -13.55
N ILE A 5 2.70 -1.25 -12.61
CA ILE A 5 2.29 -1.04 -11.21
C ILE A 5 3.47 -1.25 -10.29
N LEU A 6 3.60 -0.37 -9.31
CA LEU A 6 4.57 -0.50 -8.22
C LEU A 6 3.87 -0.96 -6.95
N ILE A 7 4.40 -1.99 -6.32
CA ILE A 7 4.04 -2.38 -4.95
C ILE A 7 5.23 -2.08 -4.04
N VAL A 8 5.04 -1.25 -3.03
CA VAL A 8 6.09 -0.97 -2.03
C VAL A 8 5.87 -1.85 -0.81
N ALA A 9 6.88 -2.60 -0.39
CA ALA A 9 6.77 -3.56 0.68
C ALA A 9 8.06 -3.66 1.51
N GLY A 10 8.05 -4.49 2.53
CA GLY A 10 9.22 -4.80 3.37
C GLY A 10 8.94 -6.04 4.21
N ASP A 11 9.91 -6.44 5.02
CA ASP A 11 9.70 -7.54 5.96
C ASP A 11 8.49 -7.25 6.88
N ALA A 12 7.76 -8.28 7.24
CA ALA A 12 6.51 -8.22 7.99
C ALA A 12 5.35 -7.50 7.27
N VAL A 13 5.38 -7.42 5.92
CA VAL A 13 4.20 -7.11 5.13
C VAL A 13 3.15 -8.23 5.29
N GLU A 14 1.87 -7.87 5.40
CA GLU A 14 0.79 -8.85 5.46
C GLU A 14 0.68 -9.62 4.13
N ALA A 15 0.66 -10.96 4.20
CA ALA A 15 0.79 -11.84 3.05
C ALA A 15 -0.35 -11.64 2.02
N LEU A 16 -1.62 -11.61 2.46
CA LEU A 16 -2.75 -11.43 1.55
C LEU A 16 -2.74 -10.03 0.90
N GLU A 17 -2.30 -9.02 1.64
CA GLU A 17 -2.31 -7.63 1.18
C GLU A 17 -1.22 -7.33 0.15
N VAL A 18 -0.22 -8.19 0.03
CA VAL A 18 0.79 -8.09 -1.03
C VAL A 18 0.56 -9.11 -2.14
N TYR A 19 0.25 -10.37 -1.82
CA TYR A 19 0.12 -11.43 -2.83
C TYR A 19 -1.13 -11.28 -3.68
N TYR A 20 -2.29 -10.97 -3.08
CA TYR A 20 -3.51 -10.82 -3.85
C TYR A 20 -3.40 -9.67 -4.86
N PRO A 21 -3.02 -8.44 -4.48
CA PRO A 21 -2.82 -7.37 -5.45
C PRO A 21 -1.77 -7.71 -6.51
N TYR A 22 -0.66 -8.34 -6.14
CA TYR A 22 0.37 -8.75 -7.08
C TYR A 22 -0.19 -9.68 -8.16
N TYR A 23 -0.82 -10.78 -7.77
CA TYR A 23 -1.39 -11.73 -8.73
C TYR A 23 -2.55 -11.13 -9.52
N ARG A 24 -3.36 -10.28 -8.89
CA ARG A 24 -4.48 -9.61 -9.57
C ARG A 24 -3.99 -8.63 -10.64
N CYS A 25 -2.88 -7.95 -10.42
CA CYS A 25 -2.23 -7.11 -11.44
C CYS A 25 -1.68 -7.96 -12.59
N LEU A 26 -1.02 -9.08 -12.30
CA LEU A 26 -0.53 -10.00 -13.33
C LEU A 26 -1.67 -10.61 -14.14
N GLU A 27 -2.78 -11.01 -13.50
CA GLU A 27 -3.99 -11.52 -14.17
C GLU A 27 -4.59 -10.46 -15.11
N GLN A 28 -4.51 -9.16 -14.74
CA GLN A 28 -4.94 -8.05 -15.59
C GLN A 28 -3.99 -7.78 -16.78
N GLY A 29 -2.84 -8.44 -16.82
CA GLY A 29 -1.81 -8.25 -17.85
C GLY A 29 -0.90 -7.04 -17.57
N TYR A 30 -0.85 -6.56 -16.33
CA TYR A 30 0.05 -5.46 -15.95
C TYR A 30 1.46 -5.95 -15.64
N GLU A 31 2.46 -5.16 -16.01
CA GLU A 31 3.81 -5.30 -15.45
C GLU A 31 3.79 -4.84 -13.99
N THR A 32 4.34 -5.66 -13.09
CA THR A 32 4.25 -5.36 -11.66
C THR A 32 5.59 -5.58 -10.98
N ASP A 33 6.15 -4.50 -10.44
CA ASP A 33 7.36 -4.54 -9.64
C ASP A 33 7.04 -4.49 -8.13
N ILE A 34 7.84 -5.21 -7.36
CA ILE A 34 7.83 -5.18 -5.90
C ILE A 34 9.13 -4.52 -5.44
N ALA A 35 9.01 -3.35 -4.82
CA ALA A 35 10.15 -2.62 -4.27
C ALA A 35 10.20 -2.71 -2.75
N ALA A 36 11.41 -2.90 -2.22
CA ALA A 36 11.69 -2.93 -0.79
C ALA A 36 12.91 -2.05 -0.45
N PRO A 37 13.20 -1.78 0.84
CA PRO A 37 14.41 -1.04 1.22
C PRO A 37 15.68 -1.57 0.57
N THR A 38 15.80 -2.89 0.43
CA THR A 38 16.87 -3.56 -0.29
C THR A 38 16.29 -4.68 -1.16
N LYS A 39 16.96 -5.00 -2.26
CA LYS A 39 16.57 -6.12 -3.14
C LYS A 39 16.89 -7.45 -2.46
N LYS A 40 15.87 -8.13 -1.97
CA LYS A 40 15.97 -9.37 -1.17
C LYS A 40 14.70 -10.20 -1.24
N THR A 41 14.71 -11.38 -0.64
CA THR A 41 13.47 -12.07 -0.28
C THR A 41 12.87 -11.40 0.97
N ILE A 42 11.69 -10.81 0.81
CA ILE A 42 10.88 -10.23 1.89
C ILE A 42 10.24 -11.37 2.68
N HIS A 43 10.24 -11.27 3.99
CA HIS A 43 9.52 -12.18 4.88
C HIS A 43 8.13 -11.62 5.17
N THR A 44 7.10 -12.23 4.58
CA THR A 44 5.70 -11.83 4.86
C THR A 44 5.23 -12.42 6.19
N VAL A 45 4.16 -11.86 6.71
CA VAL A 45 3.45 -12.35 7.91
C VAL A 45 1.99 -12.63 7.60
N VAL A 46 1.37 -13.47 8.41
CA VAL A 46 -0.06 -13.73 8.39
C VAL A 46 -0.63 -13.19 9.69
N HIS A 47 -1.55 -12.24 9.59
CA HIS A 47 -2.32 -11.74 10.71
C HIS A 47 -3.67 -12.46 10.80
N ASP A 48 -4.07 -12.84 12.00
CA ASP A 48 -5.33 -13.54 12.25
C ASP A 48 -5.93 -13.08 13.59
N PHE A 49 -7.22 -13.29 13.78
CA PHE A 49 -7.94 -12.99 15.03
C PHE A 49 -8.29 -14.30 15.72
N GLU A 50 -7.44 -14.72 16.67
CA GLU A 50 -7.55 -15.98 17.40
C GLU A 50 -8.02 -15.74 18.84
N ALA A 51 -9.16 -15.07 19.02
CA ALA A 51 -9.76 -14.73 20.33
C ALA A 51 -8.87 -13.86 21.25
N TRP A 52 -7.88 -13.17 20.70
CA TRP A 52 -7.10 -12.15 21.40
C TRP A 52 -7.80 -10.79 21.25
N GLU A 53 -7.45 -9.83 22.10
CA GLU A 53 -7.94 -8.46 21.98
C GLU A 53 -7.34 -7.72 20.75
N THR A 54 -6.28 -8.27 20.17
CA THR A 54 -5.64 -7.80 18.94
C THR A 54 -5.32 -8.99 18.04
N TYR A 55 -4.79 -8.72 16.84
CA TYR A 55 -4.40 -9.78 15.90
C TYR A 55 -3.13 -10.52 16.37
N THR A 56 -3.05 -11.79 16.02
CA THR A 56 -1.83 -12.61 16.12
C THR A 56 -0.98 -12.45 14.88
N GLU A 57 0.31 -12.77 14.96
CA GLU A 57 1.22 -12.73 13.83
C GLU A 57 1.94 -14.07 13.67
N LYS A 58 1.86 -14.64 12.47
CA LYS A 58 2.56 -15.88 12.10
C LYS A 58 3.42 -15.61 10.86
N LYS A 59 4.50 -16.39 10.68
CA LYS A 59 5.34 -16.33 9.49
C LYS A 59 4.52 -16.72 8.26
N GLY A 60 4.57 -15.88 7.23
CA GLY A 60 4.02 -16.13 5.90
C GLY A 60 5.08 -16.62 4.90
N TYR A 61 4.74 -16.57 3.61
CA TYR A 61 5.63 -16.94 2.51
C TYR A 61 6.72 -15.90 2.27
N GLY A 62 7.83 -16.33 1.67
CA GLY A 62 8.85 -15.42 1.16
C GLY A 62 8.42 -14.79 -0.18
N LEU A 63 8.64 -13.48 -0.34
CA LEU A 63 8.31 -12.73 -1.55
C LEU A 63 9.56 -12.04 -2.08
N ALA A 64 9.92 -12.28 -3.35
CA ALA A 64 11.09 -11.63 -3.95
C ALA A 64 10.81 -10.15 -4.24
N ALA A 65 11.62 -9.25 -3.69
CA ALA A 65 11.67 -7.86 -4.14
C ALA A 65 12.42 -7.80 -5.48
N THR A 66 11.79 -7.22 -6.50
CA THR A 66 12.39 -7.05 -7.83
C THR A 66 13.34 -5.86 -7.87
N LEU A 67 13.09 -4.85 -7.03
CA LEU A 67 13.86 -3.60 -6.92
C LEU A 67 14.16 -3.23 -5.46
N SER A 68 15.26 -2.52 -5.24
CA SER A 68 15.45 -1.72 -4.05
C SER A 68 14.76 -0.35 -4.21
N PHE A 69 14.44 0.33 -3.10
CA PHE A 69 13.86 1.68 -3.15
C PHE A 69 14.76 2.68 -3.91
N ALA A 70 16.08 2.53 -3.82
CA ALA A 70 17.02 3.38 -4.54
C ALA A 70 16.93 3.24 -6.07
N GLU A 71 16.56 2.05 -6.58
CA GLU A 71 16.42 1.77 -8.01
C GLU A 71 15.08 2.22 -8.60
N VAL A 72 14.09 2.57 -7.77
CA VAL A 72 12.76 2.96 -8.25
C VAL A 72 12.79 4.33 -8.92
N ASP A 73 12.38 4.38 -10.19
CA ASP A 73 11.93 5.60 -10.86
C ASP A 73 10.39 5.63 -10.86
N PRO A 74 9.74 6.43 -9.99
CA PRO A 74 8.29 6.43 -9.83
C PRO A 74 7.54 6.96 -11.06
N ASN A 75 8.24 7.63 -11.99
CA ASN A 75 7.61 8.14 -13.21
C ASN A 75 7.24 7.05 -14.19
N GLN A 76 7.89 5.88 -14.11
CA GLN A 76 7.65 4.75 -14.99
C GLN A 76 6.36 3.98 -14.66
N TYR A 77 5.69 4.29 -13.55
CA TYR A 77 4.53 3.53 -13.07
C TYR A 77 3.22 4.30 -13.26
N ASP A 78 2.16 3.56 -13.59
CA ASP A 78 0.80 4.05 -13.75
C ASP A 78 0.01 4.07 -12.44
N GLY A 79 0.41 3.25 -11.46
CA GLY A 79 -0.24 3.16 -10.15
C GLY A 79 0.68 2.61 -9.06
N LEU A 80 0.29 2.86 -7.81
CA LEU A 80 1.02 2.48 -6.61
C LEU A 80 0.12 1.68 -5.67
N ILE A 81 0.67 0.61 -5.08
CA ILE A 81 0.01 -0.19 -4.05
C ILE A 81 0.86 -0.19 -2.78
N ILE A 82 0.24 0.09 -1.65
CA ILE A 82 0.87 0.14 -0.33
C ILE A 82 0.14 -0.84 0.60
N PRO A 83 0.62 -2.07 0.74
CA PRO A 83 0.10 -3.05 1.69
C PRO A 83 0.35 -2.65 3.15
N GLY A 84 -0.31 -3.35 4.07
CA GLY A 84 -0.12 -3.19 5.49
C GLY A 84 0.83 -4.22 6.13
N GLY A 85 0.39 -4.82 7.22
CA GLY A 85 1.27 -5.52 8.14
C GLY A 85 2.10 -4.53 8.96
N ARG A 86 3.24 -4.97 9.50
CA ARG A 86 4.17 -4.09 10.23
C ARG A 86 5.18 -3.37 9.31
N ALA A 87 5.31 -3.77 8.06
CA ALA A 87 6.24 -3.15 7.11
C ALA A 87 6.12 -1.62 7.04
N PRO A 88 4.91 -1.00 7.00
CA PRO A 88 4.72 0.44 6.99
C PRO A 88 5.41 1.19 8.11
N GLU A 89 5.55 0.57 9.29
CA GLU A 89 6.15 1.20 10.47
C GLU A 89 7.61 1.63 10.23
N TYR A 90 8.38 0.83 9.50
CA TYR A 90 9.80 1.09 9.30
C TYR A 90 10.18 1.50 7.87
N ILE A 91 9.47 1.03 6.83
CA ILE A 91 9.80 1.45 5.46
C ILE A 91 9.62 2.95 5.26
N ARG A 92 8.68 3.58 6.00
CA ARG A 92 8.46 5.03 6.00
C ARG A 92 9.68 5.84 6.46
N LEU A 93 10.62 5.20 7.17
CA LEU A 93 11.85 5.84 7.65
C LEU A 93 12.97 5.81 6.59
N HIS A 94 12.79 5.07 5.50
CA HIS A 94 13.79 4.98 4.45
C HIS A 94 13.88 6.32 3.69
N PRO A 95 15.09 6.85 3.43
CA PRO A 95 15.25 8.18 2.82
C PRO A 95 14.62 8.31 1.42
N ASP A 96 14.59 7.23 0.64
CA ASP A 96 13.97 7.23 -0.68
C ASP A 96 12.45 7.10 -0.66
N TYR A 97 11.84 6.73 0.46
CA TYR A 97 10.41 6.38 0.49
C TYR A 97 9.52 7.56 0.09
N GLY A 98 9.77 8.75 0.65
CA GLY A 98 9.04 9.96 0.28
C GLY A 98 9.23 10.35 -1.20
N ARG A 99 10.45 10.15 -1.74
CA ARG A 99 10.76 10.38 -3.17
C ARG A 99 9.93 9.46 -4.08
N ILE A 100 9.70 8.21 -3.64
CA ILE A 100 8.87 7.25 -4.39
C ILE A 100 7.40 7.67 -4.38
N LEU A 101 6.85 8.04 -3.22
CA LEU A 101 5.43 8.32 -3.07
C LEU A 101 4.99 9.62 -3.77
N ARG A 102 5.77 10.68 -3.62
CA ARG A 102 5.39 12.05 -4.01
C ARG A 102 4.87 12.18 -5.44
N PRO A 103 5.52 11.61 -6.48
CA PRO A 103 5.06 11.77 -7.86
C PRO A 103 3.68 11.15 -8.14
N PHE A 104 3.26 10.12 -7.38
CA PHE A 104 1.93 9.54 -7.56
C PHE A 104 0.83 10.51 -7.10
N PHE A 105 1.05 11.24 -6.00
CA PHE A 105 0.13 12.27 -5.54
C PHE A 105 0.13 13.49 -6.47
N GLU A 106 1.31 14.02 -6.80
CA GLU A 106 1.46 15.23 -7.61
C GLU A 106 0.92 15.07 -9.04
N ASN A 107 1.06 13.87 -9.63
CA ASN A 107 0.55 13.55 -10.96
C ASN A 107 -0.83 12.88 -10.93
N ASN A 108 -1.48 12.85 -9.77
CA ASN A 108 -2.82 12.26 -9.57
C ASN A 108 -2.92 10.80 -10.05
N LYS A 109 -1.80 10.03 -9.96
CA LYS A 109 -1.78 8.60 -10.30
C LYS A 109 -2.51 7.79 -9.23
N PRO A 110 -3.24 6.70 -9.59
CA PRO A 110 -3.95 5.86 -8.61
C PRO A 110 -3.02 5.31 -7.54
N ILE A 111 -3.43 5.44 -6.28
CA ILE A 111 -2.74 4.93 -5.10
C ILE A 111 -3.73 4.08 -4.31
N MET A 112 -3.43 2.79 -4.16
CA MET A 112 -4.19 1.91 -3.27
C MET A 112 -3.41 1.67 -1.98
N ILE A 113 -4.06 1.90 -0.85
CA ILE A 113 -3.53 1.58 0.48
C ILE A 113 -4.49 0.67 1.23
N VAL A 114 -3.97 -0.19 2.07
CA VAL A 114 -4.80 -1.08 2.90
C VAL A 114 -4.20 -1.25 4.29
N CYS A 115 -5.07 -1.44 5.29
CA CYS A 115 -4.70 -1.78 6.66
C CYS A 115 -3.76 -0.73 7.28
N HIS A 116 -2.56 -1.11 7.68
CA HIS A 116 -1.53 -0.20 8.21
C HIS A 116 -0.81 0.61 7.13
N GLY A 117 -1.06 0.38 5.86
CA GLY A 117 -0.39 1.11 4.76
C GLY A 117 -0.49 2.63 4.90
N GLY A 118 -1.61 3.14 5.43
CA GLY A 118 -1.83 4.57 5.62
C GLY A 118 -0.82 5.28 6.53
N ILE A 119 -0.29 4.59 7.54
CA ILE A 119 0.71 5.20 8.46
C ILE A 119 2.04 5.49 7.77
N SER A 120 2.31 4.83 6.65
CA SER A 120 3.54 5.05 5.87
C SER A 120 3.54 6.35 5.07
N LEU A 121 2.43 7.08 5.02
CA LEU A 121 2.31 8.34 4.28
C LEU A 121 2.95 9.55 5.00
N ALA A 122 3.50 9.35 6.19
CA ALA A 122 4.14 10.42 6.97
C ALA A 122 5.20 11.24 6.20
N PRO A 123 6.05 10.67 5.31
CA PRO A 123 7.02 11.44 4.51
C PRO A 123 6.40 12.40 3.48
N VAL A 124 5.10 12.23 3.19
CA VAL A 124 4.33 13.07 2.25
C VAL A 124 3.13 13.73 2.93
N LYS A 125 3.25 14.00 4.23
CA LYS A 125 2.18 14.61 5.06
C LYS A 125 1.57 15.86 4.43
N ASP A 126 2.36 16.68 3.78
CA ASP A 126 1.93 17.89 3.07
C ASP A 126 0.91 17.61 1.95
N LEU A 127 0.95 16.42 1.34
CA LEU A 127 0.02 15.97 0.29
C LEU A 127 -1.19 15.19 0.83
N ILE A 128 -1.16 14.85 2.13
CA ILE A 128 -2.21 14.09 2.82
C ILE A 128 -3.13 15.00 3.63
N GLN A 129 -2.63 16.13 4.07
CA GLN A 129 -3.41 17.09 4.86
C GLN A 129 -4.70 17.50 4.12
N GLY A 130 -5.83 17.38 4.81
CA GLY A 130 -7.15 17.67 4.26
C GLY A 130 -7.77 16.58 3.38
N ARG A 131 -7.03 15.47 3.12
CA ARG A 131 -7.57 14.29 2.43
C ARG A 131 -8.42 13.46 3.39
N SER A 132 -9.20 12.53 2.84
CA SER A 132 -9.95 11.54 3.63
C SER A 132 -9.54 10.12 3.25
N MET A 133 -9.47 9.23 4.23
CA MET A 133 -9.12 7.83 4.01
C MET A 133 -9.62 6.92 5.12
N THR A 134 -9.76 5.64 4.82
CA THR A 134 -9.90 4.59 5.82
C THR A 134 -8.58 3.84 6.00
N ALA A 135 -8.46 3.10 7.07
CA ALA A 135 -7.33 2.23 7.40
C ALA A 135 -7.79 1.21 8.44
N TYR A 136 -6.93 0.29 8.85
CA TYR A 136 -7.21 -0.52 10.03
C TYR A 136 -7.50 0.38 11.23
N THR A 137 -8.52 0.00 12.04
CA THR A 137 -9.08 0.87 13.10
C THR A 137 -8.02 1.44 14.04
N ALA A 138 -7.01 0.64 14.40
CA ALA A 138 -5.93 1.10 15.29
C ALA A 138 -5.05 2.21 14.69
N CYS A 139 -5.08 2.39 13.37
CA CYS A 139 -4.34 3.45 12.67
C CYS A 139 -5.08 4.80 12.65
N LYS A 140 -6.32 4.88 13.15
CA LYS A 140 -7.10 6.12 13.17
C LYS A 140 -6.33 7.31 13.76
N PRO A 141 -5.69 7.20 14.95
CA PRO A 141 -4.92 8.32 15.52
C PRO A 141 -3.76 8.77 14.62
N ASP A 142 -3.10 7.84 13.93
CA ASP A 142 -2.00 8.15 13.02
C ASP A 142 -2.50 8.92 11.80
N ILE A 143 -3.61 8.48 11.19
CA ILE A 143 -4.24 9.16 10.05
C ILE A 143 -4.65 10.59 10.42
N GLU A 144 -5.27 10.78 11.57
CA GLU A 144 -5.66 12.10 12.08
C GLU A 144 -4.42 12.98 12.38
N ALA A 145 -3.34 12.41 12.90
CA ALA A 145 -2.08 13.12 13.13
C ALA A 145 -1.38 13.56 11.82
N LEU A 146 -1.65 12.89 10.71
CA LEU A 146 -1.24 13.32 9.37
C LEU A 146 -2.06 14.51 8.85
N GLY A 147 -3.15 14.87 9.51
CA GLY A 147 -4.07 15.92 9.10
C GLY A 147 -5.13 15.45 8.09
N ALA A 148 -5.28 14.14 7.94
CA ALA A 148 -6.35 13.55 7.14
C ALA A 148 -7.59 13.26 8.00
N THR A 149 -8.76 13.16 7.34
CA THR A 149 -9.99 12.70 7.98
C THR A 149 -10.08 11.19 7.91
N TYR A 150 -10.14 10.52 9.05
CA TYR A 150 -10.41 9.09 9.09
C TYR A 150 -11.90 8.82 8.83
N VAL A 151 -12.18 7.89 7.91
CA VAL A 151 -13.55 7.51 7.51
C VAL A 151 -13.81 6.05 7.91
N GLU A 152 -14.89 5.80 8.65
CA GLU A 152 -15.27 4.46 9.10
C GLU A 152 -16.00 3.67 7.99
N ASN A 153 -15.30 3.43 6.88
CA ASN A 153 -15.77 2.62 5.77
C ASN A 153 -14.81 1.45 5.53
N HIS A 154 -15.31 0.37 4.93
CA HIS A 154 -14.46 -0.75 4.53
C HIS A 154 -13.55 -0.40 3.35
N VAL A 155 -14.08 0.40 2.41
CA VAL A 155 -13.37 0.97 1.27
C VAL A 155 -13.76 2.43 1.13
N HIS A 156 -12.79 3.30 0.89
CA HIS A 156 -13.01 4.72 0.67
C HIS A 156 -12.16 5.23 -0.48
N VAL A 157 -12.73 6.10 -1.29
CA VAL A 157 -12.07 6.73 -2.44
C VAL A 157 -12.12 8.24 -2.28
N ASP A 158 -10.95 8.85 -2.26
CA ASP A 158 -10.77 10.30 -2.29
C ASP A 158 -9.86 10.65 -3.47
N GLY A 159 -10.48 11.03 -4.59
CA GLY A 159 -9.75 11.29 -5.82
C GLY A 159 -8.93 10.07 -6.28
N ASN A 160 -7.62 10.22 -6.35
CA ASN A 160 -6.70 9.14 -6.73
C ASN A 160 -6.30 8.21 -5.58
N LEU A 161 -6.71 8.51 -4.35
CA LEU A 161 -6.39 7.73 -3.16
C LEU A 161 -7.52 6.76 -2.84
N ILE A 162 -7.25 5.48 -2.98
CA ILE A 162 -8.16 4.38 -2.70
C ILE A 162 -7.67 3.70 -1.44
N SER A 163 -8.48 3.65 -0.40
CA SER A 163 -8.08 3.12 0.90
C SER A 163 -9.00 2.03 1.39
N GLY A 164 -8.48 1.08 2.12
CA GLY A 164 -9.21 -0.06 2.67
C GLY A 164 -8.83 -0.42 4.08
N HIS A 165 -9.82 -0.98 4.80
CA HIS A 165 -9.68 -1.32 6.21
C HIS A 165 -8.74 -2.51 6.44
N ALA A 166 -8.93 -3.63 5.71
CA ALA A 166 -8.17 -4.87 5.90
C ALA A 166 -8.21 -5.76 4.65
N TRP A 167 -7.55 -6.90 4.72
CA TRP A 167 -7.40 -7.87 3.61
C TRP A 167 -8.73 -8.39 3.03
N ASN A 168 -9.78 -8.49 3.82
CA ASN A 168 -11.10 -8.92 3.36
C ASN A 168 -11.76 -7.91 2.38
N ASN A 169 -11.25 -6.68 2.32
CA ASN A 169 -11.72 -5.65 1.39
C ASN A 169 -10.92 -5.59 0.08
N LEU A 170 -9.88 -6.41 -0.06
CA LEU A 170 -9.00 -6.41 -1.24
C LEU A 170 -9.72 -6.58 -2.58
N PRO A 171 -10.77 -7.41 -2.73
CA PRO A 171 -11.48 -7.51 -4.00
C PRO A 171 -12.10 -6.18 -4.46
N ASP A 172 -12.72 -5.43 -3.56
CA ASP A 172 -13.33 -4.15 -3.86
C ASP A 172 -12.27 -3.07 -4.10
N LEU A 173 -11.22 -3.05 -3.27
CA LEU A 173 -10.06 -2.16 -3.45
C LEU A 173 -9.41 -2.33 -4.82
N MET A 174 -9.12 -3.57 -5.21
CA MET A 174 -8.48 -3.87 -6.49
C MET A 174 -9.39 -3.54 -7.68
N ARG A 175 -10.71 -3.70 -7.53
CA ARG A 175 -11.67 -3.29 -8.56
C ARG A 175 -11.61 -1.79 -8.80
N GLU A 176 -11.67 -0.98 -7.73
CA GLU A 176 -11.56 0.48 -7.82
C GLU A 176 -10.19 0.92 -8.38
N PHE A 177 -9.11 0.31 -7.89
CA PHE A 177 -7.76 0.61 -8.35
C PHE A 177 -7.58 0.35 -9.86
N ILE A 178 -7.98 -0.84 -10.33
CA ILE A 178 -7.90 -1.20 -11.75
C ILE A 178 -8.74 -0.25 -12.60
N GLN A 179 -9.98 0.07 -12.17
CA GLN A 179 -10.81 1.03 -12.89
C GLN A 179 -10.16 2.40 -13.05
N GLN A 180 -9.44 2.88 -12.02
CA GLN A 180 -8.73 4.16 -12.10
C GLN A 180 -7.48 4.08 -12.98
N VAL A 181 -6.74 2.97 -12.93
CA VAL A 181 -5.56 2.73 -13.80
C VAL A 181 -5.97 2.69 -15.27
N GLU A 182 -7.09 2.03 -15.59
CA GLU A 182 -7.59 1.90 -16.98
C GLU A 182 -8.13 3.21 -17.58
N LYS A 183 -8.57 4.15 -16.74
CA LYS A 183 -9.06 5.46 -17.20
C LYS A 183 -7.94 6.44 -17.61
N ARG A 184 -6.69 6.07 -17.39
CA ARG A 184 -5.49 6.88 -17.71
C ARG A 184 -4.83 6.36 -18.99
#